data_fdae7775e15fa234876d474ada0eb704
#
_entry.id   fdae7775e15fa234876d474ada0eb704
#
_cell.length_a   1.000
_cell.length_b   1.000
_cell.length_c   1.000
_cell.angle_alpha   90.00
_cell.angle_beta   90.00
_cell.angle_gamma   90.00
#
_symmetry.space_group_name_H-M   'P 1'
#
loop_
_entity.id
_entity.type
_entity.pdbx_description
1 polymer ?
#
loop_
_entity_poly.entity_id
_entity_poly.type
_entity_poly.pdbx_seq_one_letter_code
_entity_poly.pdbx_strand_id
1 'polypeptide(L)'
;MSEIALATIEDVTNRIEGEVTDQMLVMIEAKIDDASDLARHYGSEAWLIDTAPPRVKRIVAIAVARFMANPTGLSQSRAADETLAWQNPIDELHFTEIEIEQIGQLGKPVLPRMGTIQMTAYQTHYYPYDRVPVEGGGKPFPYLTPDESNEVNWNVDSA
;
A
#
# COMPACT_ATOMS: atom_id res chain seq x y z
N MET A 1 -9.03 26.27 -3.24
CA MET A 1 -8.72 24.83 -3.03
C MET A 1 -8.41 24.63 -1.57
N SER A 2 -9.09 23.70 -0.97
CA SER A 2 -8.92 23.34 0.43
C SER A 2 -7.56 22.61 0.59
N GLU A 3 -6.88 22.83 1.72
CA GLU A 3 -5.63 22.12 2.10
C GLU A 3 -5.84 20.60 2.22
N ILE A 4 -7.10 20.19 2.25
CA ILE A 4 -7.55 18.82 2.44
C ILE A 4 -7.64 18.06 1.11
N ALA A 5 -7.80 18.75 -0.03
CA ALA A 5 -8.01 18.13 -1.35
C ALA A 5 -6.83 17.24 -1.77
N LEU A 6 -7.10 16.02 -2.24
CA LEU A 6 -6.11 15.10 -2.82
C LEU A 6 -6.08 15.14 -4.35
N ALA A 7 -7.09 15.72 -4.99
CA ALA A 7 -7.16 15.89 -6.44
C ALA A 7 -7.49 17.34 -6.79
N THR A 8 -7.22 17.73 -8.01
CA THR A 8 -7.53 19.07 -8.52
C THR A 8 -8.88 19.09 -9.24
N ILE A 9 -9.49 20.27 -9.35
CA ILE A 9 -10.70 20.45 -10.14
C ILE A 9 -10.47 20.03 -11.59
N GLU A 10 -9.29 20.36 -12.15
CA GLU A 10 -8.91 19.96 -13.50
C GLU A 10 -8.85 18.45 -13.69
N ASP A 11 -8.40 17.72 -12.67
CA ASP A 11 -8.37 16.26 -12.71
C ASP A 11 -9.76 15.66 -12.86
N VAL A 12 -10.78 16.32 -12.31
CA VAL A 12 -12.17 15.88 -12.39
C VAL A 12 -12.82 16.35 -13.69
N THR A 13 -12.68 17.63 -14.03
CA THR A 13 -13.30 18.22 -15.23
C THR A 13 -12.83 17.56 -16.52
N ASN A 14 -11.57 17.17 -16.60
CA ASN A 14 -11.01 16.43 -17.74
C ASN A 14 -11.64 15.02 -17.94
N ARG A 15 -12.48 14.56 -16.99
CA ARG A 15 -13.17 13.25 -17.03
C ARG A 15 -14.67 13.37 -17.18
N ILE A 16 -15.18 14.58 -17.13
CA ILE A 16 -16.61 14.85 -17.31
C ILE A 16 -16.83 15.22 -18.77
N GLU A 17 -17.83 14.61 -19.38
CA GLU A 17 -18.26 14.97 -20.74
C GLU A 17 -19.25 16.15 -20.67
N GLY A 18 -19.05 17.14 -21.53
CA GLY A 18 -19.92 18.31 -21.64
C GLY A 18 -19.39 19.58 -20.99
N GLU A 19 -20.21 20.63 -21.01
CA GLU A 19 -19.87 21.93 -20.43
C GLU A 19 -20.03 21.90 -18.90
N VAL A 20 -18.98 22.31 -18.21
CA VAL A 20 -18.99 22.45 -16.75
C VAL A 20 -19.44 23.86 -16.38
N THR A 21 -20.53 23.98 -15.68
CA THR A 21 -21.05 25.27 -15.18
C THR A 21 -20.38 25.69 -13.87
N ASP A 22 -20.43 26.98 -13.54
CA ASP A 22 -19.87 27.49 -12.27
C ASP A 22 -20.48 26.78 -11.04
N GLN A 23 -21.77 26.44 -11.10
CA GLN A 23 -22.43 25.71 -10.03
C GLN A 23 -21.87 24.28 -9.88
N MET A 24 -21.54 23.62 -10.99
CA MET A 24 -20.90 22.31 -10.97
C MET A 24 -19.49 22.40 -10.39
N LEU A 25 -18.73 23.47 -10.67
CA LEU A 25 -17.39 23.65 -10.10
C LEU A 25 -17.42 23.71 -8.58
N VAL A 26 -18.37 24.44 -7.99
CA VAL A 26 -18.54 24.50 -6.53
C VAL A 26 -18.87 23.11 -5.95
N MET A 27 -19.75 22.38 -6.64
CA MET A 27 -20.10 21.02 -6.22
C MET A 27 -18.90 20.05 -6.34
N ILE A 28 -18.14 20.14 -7.43
CA ILE A 28 -16.93 19.34 -7.64
C ILE A 28 -15.91 19.60 -6.52
N GLU A 29 -15.69 20.86 -6.15
CA GLU A 29 -14.75 21.21 -5.08
C GLU A 29 -15.16 20.57 -3.75
N ALA A 30 -16.42 20.70 -3.36
CA ALA A 30 -16.94 20.09 -2.14
C ALA A 30 -16.82 18.54 -2.19
N LYS A 31 -17.10 17.94 -3.34
CA LYS A 31 -17.01 16.47 -3.49
C LYS A 31 -15.58 15.96 -3.56
N ILE A 32 -14.62 16.76 -4.00
CA ILE A 32 -13.21 16.43 -3.90
C ILE A 32 -12.78 16.37 -2.43
N ASP A 33 -13.23 17.31 -1.61
CA ASP A 33 -12.94 17.31 -0.18
C ASP A 33 -13.54 16.08 0.51
N ASP A 34 -14.82 15.76 0.27
CA ASP A 34 -15.48 14.56 0.79
C ASP A 34 -14.73 13.27 0.37
N ALA A 35 -14.38 13.15 -0.92
CA ALA A 35 -13.66 11.99 -1.44
C ALA A 35 -12.24 11.87 -0.88
N SER A 36 -11.60 13.02 -0.65
CA SER A 36 -10.24 13.05 -0.08
C SER A 36 -10.22 12.60 1.37
N ASP A 37 -11.21 13.01 2.15
CA ASP A 37 -11.37 12.55 3.54
C ASP A 37 -11.64 11.04 3.57
N LEU A 38 -12.56 10.56 2.75
CA LEU A 38 -12.85 9.13 2.62
C LEU A 38 -11.62 8.32 2.18
N ALA A 39 -10.80 8.84 1.26
CA ALA A 39 -9.56 8.19 0.82
C ALA A 39 -8.52 8.10 1.94
N ARG A 40 -8.41 9.12 2.80
CA ARG A 40 -7.55 9.08 3.99
C ARG A 40 -8.02 8.05 5.00
N HIS A 41 -9.32 7.95 5.21
CA HIS A 41 -9.90 6.96 6.11
C HIS A 41 -9.52 5.52 5.71
N TYR A 42 -9.56 5.19 4.42
CA TYR A 42 -9.18 3.86 3.94
C TYR A 42 -7.67 3.64 3.76
N GLY A 43 -6.90 4.71 3.63
CA GLY A 43 -5.47 4.64 3.32
C GLY A 43 -4.58 5.18 4.43
N SER A 44 -4.25 6.45 4.38
CA SER A 44 -3.39 7.11 5.35
C SER A 44 -3.82 8.55 5.58
N GLU A 45 -4.03 8.90 6.85
CA GLU A 45 -4.36 10.26 7.28
C GLU A 45 -3.27 11.29 6.95
N ALA A 46 -2.03 10.84 6.79
CA ALA A 46 -0.88 11.70 6.50
C ALA A 46 -0.80 12.18 5.04
N TRP A 47 -1.71 11.75 4.16
CA TRP A 47 -1.67 12.17 2.76
C TRP A 47 -2.11 13.62 2.59
N LEU A 48 -1.25 14.37 1.93
CA LEU A 48 -1.49 15.72 1.42
C LEU A 48 -1.47 15.70 -0.11
N ILE A 49 -1.92 16.80 -0.73
CA ILE A 49 -1.95 16.89 -2.20
C ILE A 49 -0.60 16.58 -2.86
N ASP A 50 0.51 16.94 -2.22
CA ASP A 50 1.85 16.72 -2.75
C ASP A 50 2.41 15.34 -2.43
N THR A 51 2.01 14.75 -1.30
CA THR A 51 2.57 13.49 -0.80
C THR A 51 1.74 12.27 -1.13
N ALA A 52 0.46 12.46 -1.49
CA ALA A 52 -0.42 11.35 -1.87
C ALA A 52 0.07 10.65 -3.14
N PRO A 53 0.01 9.31 -3.16
CA PRO A 53 0.36 8.55 -4.36
C PRO A 53 -0.49 9.00 -5.57
N PRO A 54 0.09 9.12 -6.77
CA PRO A 54 -0.64 9.55 -7.96
C PRO A 54 -1.86 8.69 -8.28
N ARG A 55 -1.82 7.41 -7.88
CA ARG A 55 -2.94 6.48 -8.05
C ARG A 55 -4.12 6.84 -7.16
N VAL A 56 -3.88 7.29 -5.92
CA VAL A 56 -4.94 7.75 -5.01
C VAL A 56 -5.61 9.00 -5.56
N LYS A 57 -4.83 9.98 -6.03
CA LYS A 57 -5.36 11.19 -6.67
C LYS A 57 -6.28 10.85 -7.85
N ARG A 58 -5.87 9.88 -8.67
CA ARG A 58 -6.68 9.39 -9.80
C ARG A 58 -7.97 8.72 -9.33
N ILE A 59 -7.93 7.90 -8.30
CA ILE A 59 -9.13 7.22 -7.76
C ILE A 59 -10.12 8.25 -7.22
N VAL A 60 -9.65 9.24 -6.45
CA VAL A 60 -10.48 10.36 -5.97
C VAL A 60 -11.15 11.09 -7.13
N ALA A 61 -10.37 11.48 -8.15
CA ALA A 61 -10.91 12.18 -9.31
C ALA A 61 -11.96 11.34 -10.09
N ILE A 62 -11.75 10.04 -10.23
CA ILE A 62 -12.69 9.13 -10.90
C ILE A 62 -13.98 8.99 -10.08
N ALA A 63 -13.89 8.84 -8.77
CA ALA A 63 -15.06 8.71 -7.91
C ALA A 63 -15.93 9.98 -7.96
N VAL A 64 -15.31 11.16 -7.92
CA VAL A 64 -16.03 12.43 -8.05
C VAL A 64 -16.64 12.58 -9.45
N ALA A 65 -15.91 12.26 -10.52
CA ALA A 65 -16.45 12.30 -11.88
C ALA A 65 -17.65 11.35 -12.06
N ARG A 66 -17.59 10.15 -11.48
CA ARG A 66 -18.69 9.17 -11.45
C ARG A 66 -19.91 9.72 -10.73
N PHE A 67 -19.72 10.36 -9.57
CA PHE A 67 -20.79 11.03 -8.84
C PHE A 67 -21.42 12.15 -9.68
N MET A 68 -20.61 12.98 -10.34
CA MET A 68 -21.08 14.10 -11.17
C MET A 68 -21.85 13.63 -12.42
N ALA A 69 -21.63 12.42 -12.90
CA ALA A 69 -22.40 11.85 -14.01
C ALA A 69 -23.84 11.51 -13.62
N ASN A 70 -24.11 11.25 -12.33
CA ASN A 70 -25.46 10.96 -11.83
C ASN A 70 -25.64 11.49 -10.39
N PRO A 71 -25.62 12.80 -10.18
CA PRO A 71 -25.65 13.40 -8.84
C PRO A 71 -26.99 13.20 -8.09
N THR A 72 -28.04 12.81 -8.80
CA THR A 72 -29.37 12.56 -8.23
C THR A 72 -29.66 11.10 -7.94
N GLY A 73 -28.71 10.21 -8.23
CA GLY A 73 -28.86 8.77 -8.01
C GLY A 73 -30.00 8.12 -8.80
N LEU A 74 -30.43 8.72 -9.90
CA LEU A 74 -31.53 8.18 -10.70
C LEU A 74 -31.12 6.86 -11.37
N SER A 75 -31.94 5.83 -11.21
CA SER A 75 -31.74 4.56 -11.89
C SER A 75 -32.05 4.63 -13.38
N GLN A 76 -32.96 5.49 -13.76
CA GLN A 76 -33.38 5.73 -15.15
C GLN A 76 -33.74 7.17 -15.37
N SER A 77 -33.37 7.74 -16.51
CA SER A 77 -33.87 9.00 -17.03
C SER A 77 -34.45 8.76 -18.40
N ARG A 78 -35.66 9.25 -18.61
CA ARG A 78 -36.37 9.16 -19.87
C ARG A 78 -36.62 10.55 -20.45
N ALA A 79 -36.05 10.79 -21.62
CA ALA A 79 -36.28 12.00 -22.38
C ALA A 79 -36.84 11.59 -23.75
N ALA A 80 -38.14 11.88 -23.95
CA ALA A 80 -38.90 11.48 -25.16
C ALA A 80 -38.85 9.96 -25.41
N ASP A 81 -38.16 9.54 -26.46
CA ASP A 81 -38.04 8.12 -26.86
C ASP A 81 -36.74 7.44 -26.37
N GLU A 82 -35.83 8.22 -25.77
CA GLU A 82 -34.56 7.72 -25.24
C GLU A 82 -34.67 7.44 -23.75
N THR A 83 -34.19 6.27 -23.34
CA THR A 83 -34.12 5.88 -21.93
C THR A 83 -32.64 5.62 -21.60
N LEU A 84 -32.10 6.45 -20.69
CA LEU A 84 -30.80 6.23 -20.08
C LEU A 84 -31.00 5.47 -18.78
N ALA A 85 -30.33 4.33 -18.64
CA ALA A 85 -30.35 3.53 -17.43
C ALA A 85 -28.93 3.49 -16.84
N TRP A 86 -28.80 3.80 -15.56
CA TRP A 86 -27.54 3.65 -14.81
C TRP A 86 -27.54 2.31 -14.09
N GLN A 87 -26.44 1.58 -14.21
CA GLN A 87 -26.33 0.25 -13.60
C GLN A 87 -26.27 0.30 -12.07
N ASN A 88 -25.74 1.38 -11.52
CA ASN A 88 -25.62 1.58 -10.07
C ASN A 88 -26.13 2.98 -9.70
N PRO A 89 -27.42 3.12 -9.44
CA PRO A 89 -28.00 4.38 -9.00
C PRO A 89 -27.64 4.61 -7.51
N ILE A 90 -26.49 5.18 -7.26
CA ILE A 90 -26.04 5.53 -5.92
C ILE A 90 -25.98 7.05 -5.84
N ASP A 91 -26.72 7.61 -4.92
CA ASP A 91 -26.84 9.05 -4.66
C ASP A 91 -25.74 9.57 -3.72
N GLU A 92 -24.88 8.65 -3.21
CA GLU A 92 -23.77 8.99 -2.33
C GLU A 92 -22.42 8.81 -3.03
N LEU A 93 -21.46 9.66 -2.66
CA LEU A 93 -20.09 9.52 -3.05
C LEU A 93 -19.48 8.27 -2.39
N HIS A 94 -19.04 7.32 -3.20
CA HIS A 94 -18.45 6.08 -2.69
C HIS A 94 -17.29 5.60 -3.57
N PHE A 95 -16.40 4.82 -2.95
CA PHE A 95 -15.41 4.04 -3.68
C PHE A 95 -15.90 2.61 -3.88
N THR A 96 -15.54 2.01 -5.00
CA THR A 96 -15.76 0.59 -5.23
C THR A 96 -14.86 -0.25 -4.33
N GLU A 97 -15.20 -1.52 -4.07
CA GLU A 97 -14.39 -2.43 -3.26
C GLU A 97 -12.94 -2.52 -3.75
N ILE A 98 -12.74 -2.55 -5.08
CA ILE A 98 -11.41 -2.59 -5.70
C ILE A 98 -10.64 -1.29 -5.42
N GLU A 99 -11.30 -0.14 -5.48
CA GLU A 99 -10.68 1.16 -5.18
C GLU A 99 -10.28 1.25 -3.71
N ILE A 100 -11.14 0.78 -2.80
CA ILE A 100 -10.85 0.71 -1.35
C ILE A 100 -9.64 -0.18 -1.09
N GLU A 101 -9.60 -1.36 -1.70
CA GLU A 101 -8.46 -2.26 -1.56
C GLU A 101 -7.15 -1.62 -2.06
N GLN A 102 -7.19 -0.95 -3.22
CA GLN A 102 -6.02 -0.26 -3.77
C GLN A 102 -5.54 0.89 -2.89
N ILE A 103 -6.47 1.69 -2.36
CA ILE A 103 -6.17 2.76 -1.41
C ILE A 103 -5.53 2.19 -0.14
N GLY A 104 -6.12 1.14 0.42
CA GLY A 104 -5.61 0.49 1.62
C GLY A 104 -4.22 -0.15 1.44
N GLN A 105 -3.93 -0.69 0.26
CA GLN A 105 -2.59 -1.20 -0.05
C GLN A 105 -1.54 -0.08 -0.12
N LEU A 106 -1.90 1.08 -0.67
CA LEU A 106 -1.01 2.24 -0.78
C LEU A 106 -0.83 2.98 0.54
N GLY A 107 -1.79 2.89 1.45
CA GLY A 107 -1.73 3.47 2.80
C GLY A 107 -0.88 2.68 3.78
N LYS A 108 -0.62 1.41 3.49
CA LYS A 108 0.27 0.60 4.33
C LYS A 108 1.69 1.15 4.25
N PRO A 109 2.35 1.36 5.40
CA PRO A 109 3.75 1.72 5.37
C PRO A 109 4.49 0.64 4.57
N VAL A 110 5.28 1.06 3.59
CA VAL A 110 6.24 0.18 2.95
C VAL A 110 7.20 -0.19 4.06
N LEU A 111 6.92 -1.30 4.74
CA LEU A 111 7.91 -1.89 5.63
C LEU A 111 9.16 -2.06 4.76
N PRO A 112 10.30 -1.50 5.15
CA PRO A 112 11.52 -1.77 4.44
C PRO A 112 11.56 -3.28 4.30
N ARG A 113 11.58 -3.77 3.04
CA ARG A 113 11.72 -5.20 2.74
C ARG A 113 12.70 -5.70 3.77
N MET A 114 12.26 -6.66 4.60
CA MET A 114 13.10 -7.22 5.64
C MET A 114 14.45 -7.40 4.99
N GLY A 115 15.33 -6.43 5.28
CA GLY A 115 16.69 -6.52 4.84
C GLY A 115 17.12 -7.89 5.28
N THR A 116 17.85 -8.60 4.48
CA THR A 116 18.52 -9.83 4.80
C THR A 116 18.68 -9.88 6.30
N ILE A 117 17.97 -10.79 6.98
CA ILE A 117 18.34 -11.11 8.35
C ILE A 117 19.82 -11.48 8.18
N GLN A 118 20.69 -10.57 8.56
CA GLN A 118 22.06 -10.98 8.83
C GLN A 118 21.88 -11.96 9.97
N MET A 119 21.71 -13.22 9.60
CA MET A 119 22.00 -14.29 10.52
C MET A 119 23.49 -14.17 10.76
N THR A 120 23.86 -13.36 11.72
CA THR A 120 25.11 -13.48 12.46
C THR A 120 25.00 -14.79 13.22
N ALA A 121 24.79 -15.88 12.46
CA ALA A 121 24.84 -17.24 13.00
C ALA A 121 26.24 -17.55 13.51
N TYR A 122 27.15 -16.65 13.28
CA TYR A 122 28.51 -16.70 13.71
C TYR A 122 28.92 -15.38 14.39
N GLN A 123 28.18 -14.93 15.40
CA GLN A 123 28.93 -14.35 16.49
C GLN A 123 29.79 -15.52 16.98
N THR A 124 31.08 -15.42 16.71
CA THR A 124 32.09 -16.22 17.38
C THR A 124 31.89 -16.01 18.87
N HIS A 125 30.93 -16.73 19.45
CA HIS A 125 31.01 -16.98 20.86
C HIS A 125 32.30 -17.81 20.99
N TYR A 126 33.34 -17.16 21.47
CA TYR A 126 34.52 -17.82 21.93
C TYR A 126 34.05 -18.81 23.02
N TYR A 127 33.74 -20.01 22.59
CA TYR A 127 33.59 -21.11 23.51
C TYR A 127 35.03 -21.45 23.93
N PRO A 128 35.34 -21.37 25.21
CA PRO A 128 36.73 -21.66 25.70
C PRO A 128 37.15 -23.12 25.50
N TYR A 129 36.32 -23.88 24.77
CA TYR A 129 36.57 -25.28 24.49
C TYR A 129 36.45 -25.51 22.98
N ASP A 130 37.56 -25.78 22.33
CA ASP A 130 37.67 -26.17 20.91
C ASP A 130 36.91 -27.48 20.60
N ARG A 131 36.29 -28.08 21.58
CA ARG A 131 35.78 -29.45 21.50
C ARG A 131 34.47 -29.62 22.27
N VAL A 132 33.57 -30.36 21.69
CA VAL A 132 32.33 -30.75 22.36
C VAL A 132 32.64 -31.86 23.34
N PRO A 133 32.35 -31.73 24.64
CA PRO A 133 32.51 -32.81 25.60
C PRO A 133 31.62 -33.99 25.24
N VAL A 134 32.19 -35.19 25.24
CA VAL A 134 31.40 -36.42 25.00
C VAL A 134 31.03 -37.01 26.35
N GLU A 135 29.73 -37.22 26.54
CA GLU A 135 29.20 -37.85 27.74
C GLU A 135 29.73 -39.30 27.81
N GLY A 136 30.35 -39.68 28.95
CA GLY A 136 30.95 -41.02 29.12
C GLY A 136 32.47 -41.05 29.06
N GLY A 137 33.18 -39.89 29.00
CA GLY A 137 34.63 -39.81 29.14
C GLY A 137 35.44 -40.17 27.88
N GLY A 138 34.78 -40.15 26.72
CA GLY A 138 35.46 -40.28 25.43
C GLY A 138 36.27 -39.02 25.05
N LYS A 139 37.14 -39.12 24.05
CA LYS A 139 37.89 -37.97 23.52
C LYS A 139 36.90 -36.93 22.97
N PRO A 140 37.01 -35.64 23.34
CA PRO A 140 36.13 -34.58 22.85
C PRO A 140 36.18 -34.47 21.33
N PHE A 141 35.02 -34.25 20.71
CA PHE A 141 34.91 -34.08 19.26
C PHE A 141 35.43 -32.71 18.83
N PRO A 142 36.26 -32.57 17.78
CA PRO A 142 36.75 -31.27 17.32
C PRO A 142 35.56 -30.43 16.78
N TYR A 143 35.54 -29.18 17.17
CA TYR A 143 34.60 -28.22 16.66
C TYR A 143 35.17 -27.61 15.37
N LEU A 144 34.45 -27.72 14.25
CA LEU A 144 34.84 -27.05 13.01
C LEU A 144 34.43 -25.58 13.09
N THR A 145 35.39 -24.70 13.32
CA THR A 145 35.19 -23.28 13.15
C THR A 145 35.51 -22.89 11.71
N PRO A 146 34.72 -21.98 11.07
CA PRO A 146 34.92 -21.58 9.68
C PRO A 146 36.27 -20.87 9.41
N ASP A 147 36.93 -20.41 10.45
CA ASP A 147 38.18 -19.63 10.38
C ASP A 147 39.45 -20.43 10.48
N GLU A 148 39.34 -21.68 10.83
CA GLU A 148 40.49 -22.54 10.80
C GLU A 148 40.63 -23.14 9.42
N SER A 149 41.63 -22.65 8.69
CA SER A 149 42.06 -23.20 7.41
C SER A 149 42.02 -24.71 7.43
N ASN A 150 41.13 -25.25 6.74
CA ASN A 150 40.87 -26.54 6.09
C ASN A 150 41.79 -27.76 6.38
N GLU A 151 42.65 -27.70 7.31
CA GLU A 151 43.44 -28.87 7.69
C GLU A 151 42.86 -29.47 8.97
N VAL A 152 41.80 -30.25 8.79
CA VAL A 152 41.42 -31.22 9.80
C VAL A 152 42.56 -32.23 9.87
N ASN A 153 43.52 -31.99 10.75
CA ASN A 153 44.59 -32.87 10.99
C ASN A 153 44.09 -34.14 11.74
N TRP A 154 43.74 -35.14 10.97
CA TRP A 154 43.29 -36.42 11.47
C TRP A 154 44.45 -37.29 12.03
N ASN A 155 45.65 -36.74 12.17
CA ASN A 155 46.71 -37.44 12.85
C ASN A 155 46.38 -37.59 14.33
N VAL A 156 45.65 -38.61 14.61
CA VAL A 156 45.51 -39.17 15.96
C VAL A 156 46.85 -39.79 16.29
N ASP A 157 47.61 -39.15 17.17
CA ASP A 157 48.79 -39.76 17.75
C ASP A 157 48.46 -41.16 18.24
N SER A 158 48.93 -42.12 17.51
CA SER A 158 48.94 -43.51 17.93
C SER A 158 50.05 -43.64 18.97
N ALA A 159 49.67 -43.62 20.23
CA ALA A 159 50.49 -44.05 21.32
C ALA A 159 49.68 -44.83 22.35
#